data_c2a734d7ab17af1b5d0b1b6024908b06
#
_entry.id   c2a734d7ab17af1b5d0b1b6024908b06
#
_cell.length_a   1.000
_cell.length_b   1.000
_cell.length_c   1.000
_cell.angle_alpha   90.00
_cell.angle_beta   90.00
_cell.angle_gamma   90.00
#
_symmetry.space_group_name_H-M   'P 1'
#
loop_
_entity.id
_entity.type
_entity.pdbx_description
1 polymer ?
#
loop_
_entity_poly.entity_id
_entity_poly.type
_entity_poly.pdbx_seq_one_letter_code
_entity_poly.pdbx_strand_id
1 'polypeptide(L)'
;ADQEEKFRLLKEALDLYGGHFLSDLSGEEWVAVASAHYEHLFSVCMNEMADLLRDAEDYELLLSYFVRAVKLYPFDEWQIGQMECLLEMGRTREAMHIYDKTSKLYFEKLGLPPSEKMKDCFARMSKMLLLDAEGFQEIHNALKEKADPEGAYYCSYPGFVDAYRVLNRLLNRMNQSVFLMLC
;
A
#
# COMPACT_ATOMS: atom_id res chain seq x y z
N ALA A 1 -27.31 20.14 1.86
CA ALA A 1 -27.87 20.07 0.48
C ALA A 1 -26.78 19.97 -0.58
N ASP A 2 -25.74 20.82 -0.52
CA ASP A 2 -24.67 20.83 -1.54
C ASP A 2 -23.73 19.60 -1.42
N GLN A 3 -23.36 19.20 -0.22
CA GLN A 3 -22.49 18.05 0.00
C GLN A 3 -23.18 16.72 -0.35
N GLU A 4 -24.46 16.56 -0.04
CA GLU A 4 -25.22 15.35 -0.39
C GLU A 4 -25.35 15.20 -1.91
N GLU A 5 -25.59 16.29 -2.61
CA GLU A 5 -25.65 16.30 -4.08
C GLU A 5 -24.28 15.97 -4.68
N LYS A 6 -23.21 16.57 -4.17
CA LYS A 6 -21.84 16.27 -4.57
C LYS A 6 -21.52 14.80 -4.36
N PHE A 7 -21.82 14.25 -3.18
CA PHE A 7 -21.61 12.83 -2.89
C PHE A 7 -22.36 11.94 -3.87
N ARG A 8 -23.64 12.24 -4.17
CA ARG A 8 -24.46 11.47 -5.11
C ARG A 8 -23.85 11.45 -6.51
N LEU A 9 -23.42 12.62 -7.02
CA LEU A 9 -22.81 12.74 -8.35
C LEU A 9 -21.46 12.01 -8.44
N LEU A 10 -20.61 12.15 -7.43
CA LEU A 10 -19.33 11.44 -7.37
C LEU A 10 -19.53 9.93 -7.31
N LYS A 11 -20.50 9.45 -6.51
CA LYS A 11 -20.86 8.05 -6.44
C LYS A 11 -21.30 7.53 -7.78
N GLU A 12 -22.22 8.23 -8.46
CA GLU A 12 -22.71 7.86 -9.79
C GLU A 12 -21.58 7.78 -10.82
N ALA A 13 -20.70 8.78 -10.84
CA ALA A 13 -19.53 8.81 -11.73
C ALA A 13 -18.58 7.63 -11.46
N LEU A 14 -18.25 7.37 -10.20
CA LEU A 14 -17.40 6.25 -9.82
C LEU A 14 -18.04 4.89 -10.11
N ASP A 15 -19.37 4.75 -9.94
CA ASP A 15 -20.09 3.50 -10.21
C ASP A 15 -20.15 3.19 -11.71
N LEU A 16 -20.26 4.20 -12.56
CA LEU A 16 -20.23 4.06 -14.02
C LEU A 16 -18.83 3.72 -14.55
N TYR A 17 -17.77 4.07 -13.83
CA TYR A 17 -16.42 3.86 -14.32
C TYR A 17 -16.02 2.37 -14.22
N GLY A 18 -15.75 1.76 -15.38
CA GLY A 18 -15.40 0.33 -15.49
C GLY A 18 -13.90 0.02 -15.62
N GLY A 19 -13.04 1.03 -15.65
CA GLY A 19 -11.59 0.86 -15.90
C GLY A 19 -11.19 1.33 -17.30
N HIS A 20 -10.18 0.70 -17.90
CA HIS A 20 -9.61 1.10 -19.18
C HIS A 20 -10.66 1.18 -20.30
N PHE A 21 -10.71 2.34 -20.95
CA PHE A 21 -11.62 2.59 -22.06
C PHE A 21 -11.19 1.79 -23.30
N LEU A 22 -12.10 0.99 -23.87
CA LEU A 22 -11.87 0.19 -25.09
C LEU A 22 -10.52 -0.57 -25.08
N SER A 23 -10.28 -1.37 -24.04
CA SER A 23 -9.03 -2.14 -23.84
C SER A 23 -8.59 -2.93 -25.07
N ASP A 24 -9.54 -3.45 -25.87
CA ASP A 24 -9.27 -4.22 -27.09
C ASP A 24 -8.71 -3.36 -28.23
N LEU A 25 -8.88 -2.04 -28.16
CA LEU A 25 -8.38 -1.04 -29.12
C LEU A 25 -7.28 -0.14 -28.53
N SER A 26 -6.60 -0.61 -27.49
CA SER A 26 -5.57 0.18 -26.77
C SER A 26 -4.37 0.61 -27.65
N GLY A 27 -4.18 -0.01 -28.81
CA GLY A 27 -3.16 0.38 -29.80
C GLY A 27 -3.51 1.62 -30.62
N GLU A 28 -4.76 2.07 -30.59
CA GLU A 28 -5.22 3.26 -31.33
C GLU A 28 -4.90 4.54 -30.54
N GLU A 29 -4.26 5.51 -31.18
CA GLU A 29 -3.83 6.77 -30.51
C GLU A 29 -5.00 7.52 -29.86
N TRP A 30 -6.14 7.63 -30.53
CA TRP A 30 -7.31 8.28 -29.96
C TRP A 30 -7.89 7.57 -28.75
N VAL A 31 -7.79 6.21 -28.69
CA VAL A 31 -8.21 5.43 -27.51
C VAL A 31 -7.27 5.70 -26.35
N ALA A 32 -5.94 5.75 -26.59
CA ALA A 32 -4.97 6.07 -25.54
C ALA A 32 -5.24 7.46 -24.93
N VAL A 33 -5.50 8.47 -25.76
CA VAL A 33 -5.83 9.85 -25.30
C VAL A 33 -7.14 9.85 -24.48
N ALA A 34 -8.18 9.17 -24.97
CA ALA A 34 -9.46 9.08 -24.26
C ALA A 34 -9.31 8.32 -22.93
N SER A 35 -8.57 7.21 -22.91
CA SER A 35 -8.28 6.44 -21.68
C SER A 35 -7.59 7.30 -20.64
N ALA A 36 -6.53 8.02 -21.01
CA ALA A 36 -5.81 8.90 -20.09
C ALA A 36 -6.71 10.00 -19.51
N HIS A 37 -7.64 10.54 -20.32
CA HIS A 37 -8.62 11.51 -19.85
C HIS A 37 -9.58 10.92 -18.82
N TYR A 38 -10.15 9.74 -19.08
CA TYR A 38 -11.07 9.09 -18.14
C TYR A 38 -10.36 8.59 -16.88
N GLU A 39 -9.13 8.13 -16.97
CA GLU A 39 -8.29 7.79 -15.82
C GLU A 39 -8.03 9.00 -14.93
N HIS A 40 -7.73 10.13 -15.54
CA HIS A 40 -7.59 11.39 -14.80
C HIS A 40 -8.89 11.80 -14.10
N LEU A 41 -10.04 11.75 -14.80
CA LEU A 41 -11.35 12.04 -14.19
C LEU A 41 -11.66 11.08 -13.03
N PHE A 42 -11.38 9.77 -13.18
CA PHE A 42 -11.53 8.80 -12.11
C PHE A 42 -10.68 9.20 -10.89
N SER A 43 -9.41 9.56 -11.10
CA SER A 43 -8.53 9.97 -10.01
C SER A 43 -9.02 11.24 -9.30
N VAL A 44 -9.54 12.20 -10.04
CA VAL A 44 -10.15 13.42 -9.46
C VAL A 44 -11.39 13.06 -8.63
N CYS A 45 -12.32 12.27 -9.19
CA CYS A 45 -13.53 11.84 -8.47
C CYS A 45 -13.18 11.02 -7.21
N MET A 46 -12.17 10.14 -7.28
CA MET A 46 -11.71 9.37 -6.14
C MET A 46 -11.15 10.25 -5.03
N ASN A 47 -10.34 11.24 -5.37
CA ASN A 47 -9.78 12.16 -4.37
C ASN A 47 -10.86 13.01 -3.70
N GLU A 48 -11.80 13.56 -4.50
CA GLU A 48 -12.91 14.32 -3.94
C GLU A 48 -13.85 13.47 -3.07
N MET A 49 -14.11 12.21 -3.46
CA MET A 49 -14.87 11.28 -2.64
C MET A 49 -14.12 10.95 -1.34
N ALA A 50 -12.80 10.79 -1.43
CA ALA A 50 -11.97 10.52 -0.26
C ALA A 50 -12.01 11.69 0.74
N ASP A 51 -11.94 12.92 0.27
CA ASP A 51 -12.04 14.10 1.14
C ASP A 51 -13.41 14.17 1.84
N LEU A 52 -14.51 13.96 1.09
CA LEU A 52 -15.86 13.95 1.68
C LEU A 52 -16.04 12.87 2.74
N LEU A 53 -15.53 11.65 2.49
CA LEU A 53 -15.68 10.54 3.41
C LEU A 53 -14.72 10.64 4.61
N ARG A 54 -13.55 11.27 4.48
CA ARG A 54 -12.68 11.61 5.62
C ARG A 54 -13.35 12.63 6.53
N ASP A 55 -13.95 13.67 5.95
CA ASP A 55 -14.69 14.69 6.72
C ASP A 55 -15.89 14.09 7.47
N ALA A 56 -16.52 13.06 6.90
CA ALA A 56 -17.61 12.30 7.50
C ALA A 56 -17.15 11.16 8.43
N GLU A 57 -15.85 10.92 8.54
CA GLU A 57 -15.23 9.79 9.28
C GLU A 57 -15.75 8.41 8.86
N ASP A 58 -16.29 8.29 7.63
CA ASP A 58 -16.79 7.01 7.07
C ASP A 58 -15.66 6.22 6.37
N TYR A 59 -14.72 5.74 7.19
CA TYR A 59 -13.54 5.03 6.70
C TYR A 59 -13.85 3.65 6.13
N GLU A 60 -14.96 2.99 6.55
CA GLU A 60 -15.36 1.70 5.98
C GLU A 60 -15.83 1.85 4.52
N LEU A 61 -16.66 2.86 4.26
CA LEU A 61 -17.09 3.15 2.90
C LEU A 61 -15.92 3.61 2.04
N LEU A 62 -15.06 4.48 2.56
CA LEU A 62 -13.87 4.96 1.88
C LEU A 62 -12.90 3.80 1.53
N LEU A 63 -12.69 2.86 2.45
CA LEU A 63 -11.91 1.66 2.20
C LEU A 63 -12.46 0.86 1.01
N SER A 64 -13.79 0.75 0.89
CA SER A 64 -14.42 0.04 -0.23
C SER A 64 -14.09 0.66 -1.59
N TYR A 65 -14.05 2.00 -1.67
CA TYR A 65 -13.63 2.72 -2.87
C TYR A 65 -12.17 2.50 -3.20
N PHE A 66 -11.27 2.56 -2.21
CA PHE A 66 -9.86 2.29 -2.43
C PHE A 66 -9.61 0.81 -2.85
N VAL A 67 -10.34 -0.15 -2.28
CA VAL A 67 -10.26 -1.56 -2.71
C VAL A 67 -10.62 -1.70 -4.19
N ARG A 68 -11.64 -0.98 -4.66
CA ARG A 68 -12.02 -0.96 -6.07
C ARG A 68 -10.95 -0.28 -6.94
N ALA A 69 -10.42 0.87 -6.50
CA ALA A 69 -9.37 1.58 -7.22
C ALA A 69 -8.11 0.72 -7.40
N VAL A 70 -7.67 0.00 -6.37
CA VAL A 70 -6.53 -0.93 -6.43
C VAL A 70 -6.77 -2.08 -7.42
N LYS A 71 -8.01 -2.56 -7.56
CA LYS A 71 -8.31 -3.60 -8.56
C LYS A 71 -8.19 -3.09 -9.99
N LEU A 72 -8.54 -1.83 -10.23
CA LEU A 72 -8.44 -1.20 -11.54
C LEU A 72 -7.00 -0.78 -11.86
N TYR A 73 -6.32 -0.22 -10.88
CA TYR A 73 -4.99 0.39 -11.00
C TYR A 73 -4.07 -0.07 -9.87
N PRO A 74 -3.53 -1.29 -9.95
CA PRO A 74 -2.73 -1.87 -8.86
C PRO A 74 -1.38 -1.20 -8.63
N PHE A 75 -0.93 -0.34 -9.55
CA PHE A 75 0.35 0.35 -9.48
C PHE A 75 0.25 1.87 -9.24
N ASP A 76 -0.96 2.40 -9.01
CA ASP A 76 -1.21 3.84 -8.81
C ASP A 76 -1.23 4.26 -7.33
N GLU A 77 -0.66 3.42 -6.46
CA GLU A 77 -0.52 3.69 -5.01
C GLU A 77 -1.84 3.89 -4.23
N TRP A 78 -3.01 3.50 -4.77
CA TRP A 78 -4.28 3.53 -4.05
C TRP A 78 -4.26 2.68 -2.77
N GLN A 79 -3.31 1.75 -2.64
CA GLN A 79 -3.06 0.97 -1.45
C GLN A 79 -2.70 1.83 -0.25
N ILE A 80 -2.10 3.01 -0.46
CA ILE A 80 -1.79 3.96 0.62
C ILE A 80 -3.09 4.41 1.28
N GLY A 81 -4.10 4.78 0.48
CA GLY A 81 -5.43 5.12 1.01
C GLY A 81 -6.10 3.98 1.76
N GLN A 82 -5.94 2.72 1.31
CA GLN A 82 -6.43 1.56 2.07
C GLN A 82 -5.77 1.44 3.43
N MET A 83 -4.43 1.57 3.47
CA MET A 83 -3.67 1.50 4.72
C MET A 83 -4.06 2.63 5.67
N GLU A 84 -4.23 3.85 5.16
CA GLU A 84 -4.67 5.00 5.96
C GLU A 84 -6.05 4.78 6.59
N CYS A 85 -7.05 4.34 5.80
CA CYS A 85 -8.37 4.01 6.34
C CYS A 85 -8.30 2.95 7.45
N LEU A 86 -7.52 1.90 7.24
CA LEU A 86 -7.34 0.85 8.23
C LEU A 86 -6.67 1.34 9.51
N LEU A 87 -5.72 2.28 9.40
CA LEU A 87 -5.08 2.91 10.57
C LEU A 87 -6.07 3.76 11.37
N GLU A 88 -6.90 4.56 10.71
CA GLU A 88 -7.94 5.37 11.37
C GLU A 88 -8.98 4.48 12.09
N MET A 89 -9.25 3.29 11.55
CA MET A 89 -10.10 2.28 12.18
C MET A 89 -9.40 1.42 13.24
N GLY A 90 -8.11 1.65 13.56
CA GLY A 90 -7.33 0.85 14.49
C GLY A 90 -6.95 -0.56 13.98
N ARG A 91 -7.16 -0.86 12.70
CA ARG A 91 -6.89 -2.17 12.07
C ARG A 91 -5.45 -2.27 11.55
N THR A 92 -4.48 -1.95 12.39
CA THR A 92 -3.06 -1.81 12.04
C THR A 92 -2.46 -3.08 11.43
N ARG A 93 -2.85 -4.26 11.92
CA ARG A 93 -2.35 -5.55 11.39
C ARG A 93 -2.77 -5.79 9.93
N GLU A 94 -3.99 -5.39 9.58
CA GLU A 94 -4.49 -5.50 8.21
C GLU A 94 -3.78 -4.51 7.28
N ALA A 95 -3.54 -3.28 7.75
CA ALA A 95 -2.76 -2.30 7.02
C ALA A 95 -1.34 -2.81 6.73
N MET A 96 -0.68 -3.46 7.71
CA MET A 96 0.64 -4.07 7.55
C MET A 96 0.62 -5.18 6.48
N HIS A 97 -0.42 -6.02 6.47
CA HIS A 97 -0.57 -7.06 5.45
C HIS A 97 -0.71 -6.48 4.03
N ILE A 98 -1.45 -5.37 3.87
CA ILE A 98 -1.55 -4.66 2.58
C ILE A 98 -0.18 -4.12 2.17
N TYR A 99 0.57 -3.53 3.09
CA TYR A 99 1.92 -3.03 2.83
C TYR A 99 2.85 -4.14 2.31
N ASP A 100 2.92 -5.27 3.00
CA ASP A 100 3.78 -6.40 2.62
C ASP A 100 3.40 -6.95 1.24
N LYS A 101 2.11 -7.14 1.00
CA LYS A 101 1.59 -7.62 -0.30
C LYS A 101 1.93 -6.64 -1.43
N THR A 102 1.77 -5.34 -1.20
CA THR A 102 2.03 -4.30 -2.21
C THR A 102 3.52 -4.16 -2.48
N SER A 103 4.36 -4.16 -1.43
CA SER A 103 5.81 -4.10 -1.57
C SER A 103 6.35 -5.28 -2.36
N LYS A 104 5.83 -6.48 -2.10
CA LYS A 104 6.16 -7.69 -2.86
C LYS A 104 5.74 -7.57 -4.32
N LEU A 105 4.52 -7.10 -4.59
CA LEU A 105 4.01 -6.91 -5.95
C LEU A 105 4.88 -5.93 -6.76
N TYR A 106 5.25 -4.80 -6.16
CA TYR A 106 6.07 -3.78 -6.82
C TYR A 106 7.47 -4.31 -7.11
N PHE A 107 8.07 -5.03 -6.16
CA PHE A 107 9.37 -5.63 -6.36
C PHE A 107 9.36 -6.70 -7.45
N GLU A 108 8.40 -7.64 -7.41
CA GLU A 108 8.32 -8.75 -8.37
C GLU A 108 7.94 -8.31 -9.79
N LYS A 109 7.09 -7.29 -9.93
CA LYS A 109 6.56 -6.86 -11.24
C LYS A 109 7.31 -5.70 -11.85
N LEU A 110 7.83 -4.78 -11.04
CA LEU A 110 8.46 -3.55 -11.51
C LEU A 110 9.94 -3.47 -11.14
N GLY A 111 10.44 -4.34 -10.26
CA GLY A 111 11.80 -4.24 -9.73
C GLY A 111 12.01 -2.98 -8.87
N LEU A 112 10.94 -2.34 -8.39
CA LEU A 112 11.00 -1.08 -7.65
C LEU A 112 10.80 -1.30 -6.15
N PRO A 113 11.57 -0.56 -5.32
CA PRO A 113 11.31 -0.51 -3.88
C PRO A 113 10.02 0.26 -3.57
N PRO A 114 9.44 0.11 -2.36
CA PRO A 114 8.33 0.93 -1.90
C PRO A 114 8.64 2.43 -2.01
N SER A 115 7.64 3.22 -2.39
CA SER A 115 7.77 4.68 -2.46
C SER A 115 7.99 5.31 -1.07
N GLU A 116 8.41 6.56 -1.02
CA GLU A 116 8.58 7.28 0.25
C GLU A 116 7.26 7.35 1.05
N LYS A 117 6.13 7.59 0.38
CA LYS A 117 4.80 7.59 1.03
C LYS A 117 4.47 6.23 1.66
N MET A 118 4.79 5.13 0.98
CA MET A 118 4.61 3.80 1.54
C MET A 118 5.52 3.56 2.75
N LYS A 119 6.77 4.03 2.71
CA LYS A 119 7.71 3.92 3.84
C LYS A 119 7.22 4.73 5.05
N ASP A 120 6.70 5.93 4.83
CA ASP A 120 6.11 6.76 5.88
C ASP A 120 4.90 6.09 6.53
N CYS A 121 4.04 5.48 5.71
CA CYS A 121 2.90 4.71 6.21
C CYS A 121 3.36 3.52 7.05
N PHE A 122 4.39 2.78 6.59
CA PHE A 122 5.00 1.69 7.36
C PHE A 122 5.57 2.16 8.70
N ALA A 123 6.26 3.29 8.73
CA ALA A 123 6.81 3.85 9.97
C ALA A 123 5.71 4.18 10.99
N ARG A 124 4.58 4.73 10.54
CA ARG A 124 3.40 4.98 11.40
C ARG A 124 2.81 3.68 11.94
N MET A 125 2.60 2.68 11.07
CA MET A 125 2.08 1.36 11.45
C MET A 125 2.98 0.67 12.48
N SER A 126 4.29 0.66 12.24
CA SER A 126 5.27 0.05 13.16
C SER A 126 5.26 0.71 14.53
N LYS A 127 5.12 2.05 14.58
CA LYS A 127 5.01 2.78 15.84
C LYS A 127 3.72 2.42 16.59
N MET A 128 2.59 2.31 15.89
CA MET A 128 1.32 1.92 16.50
C MET A 128 1.38 0.50 17.06
N LEU A 129 1.92 -0.47 16.30
CA LEU A 129 2.08 -1.85 16.77
C LEU A 129 2.97 -1.97 18.01
N LEU A 130 4.03 -1.13 18.10
CA LEU A 130 4.90 -1.11 19.27
C LEU A 130 4.19 -0.52 20.51
N LEU A 131 3.26 0.40 20.31
CA LEU A 131 2.47 0.96 21.40
C LEU A 131 1.36 0.02 21.87
N ASP A 132 0.79 -0.79 20.95
CA ASP A 132 -0.25 -1.78 21.26
C ASP A 132 0.30 -3.11 21.83
N ALA A 133 1.63 -3.33 21.73
CA ALA A 133 2.26 -4.53 22.28
C ALA A 133 2.25 -4.49 23.82
N GLU A 134 1.23 -5.06 24.42
CA GLU A 134 1.13 -5.30 25.87
C GLU A 134 2.16 -6.36 26.30
N GLY A 135 3.40 -5.93 26.45
CA GLY A 135 4.43 -6.70 27.13
C GLY A 135 5.46 -7.37 26.22
N PHE A 136 6.65 -7.51 26.77
CA PHE A 136 7.85 -8.11 26.20
C PHE A 136 7.61 -9.54 25.63
N GLN A 137 6.64 -10.25 26.18
CA GLN A 137 6.30 -11.62 25.78
C GLN A 137 5.67 -11.68 24.38
N GLU A 138 4.82 -10.72 24.04
CA GLU A 138 4.22 -10.65 22.70
C GLU A 138 5.24 -10.26 21.63
N ILE A 139 6.12 -9.31 21.94
CA ILE A 139 7.25 -8.94 21.08
C ILE A 139 8.16 -10.15 20.87
N HIS A 140 8.50 -10.89 21.94
CA HIS A 140 9.33 -12.07 21.86
C HIS A 140 8.70 -13.17 20.99
N ASN A 141 7.39 -13.40 21.10
CA ASN A 141 6.67 -14.37 20.30
C ASN A 141 6.53 -13.93 18.83
N ALA A 142 6.40 -12.63 18.57
CA ALA A 142 6.37 -12.09 17.22
C ALA A 142 7.73 -12.17 16.52
N LEU A 143 8.83 -12.14 17.28
CA LEU A 143 10.20 -12.28 16.77
C LEU A 143 10.64 -13.72 16.58
N LYS A 144 9.91 -14.71 17.15
CA LYS A 144 10.22 -16.12 16.93
C LYS A 144 9.86 -16.54 15.51
N GLU A 145 10.83 -16.98 14.75
CA GLU A 145 10.57 -17.69 13.51
C GLU A 145 9.74 -18.94 13.79
N LYS A 146 8.73 -19.19 12.97
CA LYS A 146 8.06 -20.50 12.96
C LYS A 146 9.11 -21.53 12.51
N ALA A 147 9.25 -22.59 13.30
CA ALA A 147 10.29 -23.60 13.17
C ALA A 147 10.61 -23.94 11.71
N ASP A 148 11.91 -23.83 11.39
CA ASP A 148 12.60 -24.35 10.21
C ASP A 148 11.97 -23.95 8.85
N PRO A 149 12.08 -22.68 8.43
CA PRO A 149 11.71 -22.32 7.07
C PRO A 149 12.75 -22.86 6.09
N GLU A 150 12.39 -23.89 5.34
CA GLU A 150 13.16 -24.31 4.16
C GLU A 150 13.09 -23.19 3.12
N GLY A 151 14.26 -22.65 2.73
CA GLY A 151 14.37 -21.66 1.65
C GLY A 151 14.86 -20.28 2.08
N ALA A 152 14.85 -19.35 1.14
CA ALA A 152 15.28 -17.98 1.37
C ALA A 152 14.25 -17.19 2.22
N TYR A 153 14.75 -16.42 3.17
CA TYR A 153 13.92 -15.54 3.98
C TYR A 153 13.42 -14.36 3.15
N TYR A 154 12.10 -14.24 3.04
CA TYR A 154 11.47 -13.05 2.47
C TYR A 154 11.19 -12.02 3.55
N CYS A 155 11.69 -10.81 3.38
CA CYS A 155 11.36 -9.69 4.25
C CYS A 155 10.88 -8.48 3.43
N SER A 156 10.13 -7.59 4.05
CA SER A 156 9.78 -6.30 3.45
C SER A 156 11.04 -5.46 3.19
N TYR A 157 10.98 -4.53 2.23
CA TYR A 157 12.12 -3.67 1.94
C TYR A 157 12.68 -2.92 3.16
N PRO A 158 11.87 -2.31 4.04
CA PRO A 158 12.38 -1.73 5.28
C PRO A 158 13.04 -2.75 6.20
N GLY A 159 12.44 -3.94 6.36
CA GLY A 159 13.02 -5.02 7.15
C GLY A 159 14.37 -5.49 6.60
N PHE A 160 14.50 -5.57 5.28
CA PHE A 160 15.76 -5.87 4.62
C PHE A 160 16.82 -4.78 4.90
N VAL A 161 16.47 -3.50 4.82
CA VAL A 161 17.39 -2.38 5.10
C VAL A 161 17.87 -2.43 6.54
N ASP A 162 16.99 -2.73 7.51
CA ASP A 162 17.37 -2.82 8.92
C ASP A 162 18.22 -4.06 9.20
N ALA A 163 17.86 -5.22 8.65
CA ALA A 163 18.68 -6.43 8.73
C ALA A 163 20.09 -6.19 8.13
N TYR A 164 20.17 -5.56 6.96
CA TYR A 164 21.44 -5.19 6.34
C TYR A 164 22.27 -4.26 7.22
N ARG A 165 21.68 -3.23 7.83
CA ARG A 165 22.38 -2.30 8.73
C ARG A 165 22.93 -3.01 9.96
N VAL A 166 22.17 -3.91 10.56
CA VAL A 166 22.60 -4.73 11.71
C VAL A 166 23.76 -5.64 11.29
N LEU A 167 23.60 -6.34 10.17
CA LEU A 167 24.63 -7.23 9.63
C LEU A 167 25.93 -6.47 9.34
N ASN A 168 25.85 -5.31 8.68
CA ASN A 168 27.00 -4.47 8.35
C ASN A 168 27.73 -4.00 9.60
N ARG A 169 27.00 -3.60 10.67
CA ARG A 169 27.62 -3.24 11.96
C ARG A 169 28.34 -4.42 12.62
N LEU A 170 27.74 -5.64 12.56
CA LEU A 170 28.37 -6.85 13.09
C LEU A 170 29.65 -7.20 12.33
N LEU A 171 29.59 -7.18 11.00
CA LEU A 171 30.73 -7.49 10.13
C LEU A 171 31.88 -6.51 10.31
N ASN A 172 31.58 -5.21 10.42
CA ASN A 172 32.60 -4.21 10.72
C ASN A 172 33.29 -4.44 12.06
N ARG A 173 32.56 -4.92 13.10
CA ARG A 173 33.15 -5.27 14.40
C ARG A 173 34.01 -6.53 14.33
N MET A 174 33.65 -7.47 13.45
CA MET A 174 34.37 -8.74 13.29
C MET A 174 35.47 -8.65 12.23
N ASN A 175 35.65 -7.50 11.59
CA ASN A 175 36.56 -7.28 10.47
C ASN A 175 36.34 -8.27 9.31
N GLN A 176 35.06 -8.59 9.03
CA GLN A 176 34.63 -9.48 7.96
C GLN A 176 33.88 -8.70 6.89
N SER A 177 33.90 -9.19 5.65
CA SER A 177 33.16 -8.63 4.52
C SER A 177 32.16 -9.66 3.98
N VAL A 178 31.02 -9.14 3.49
CA VAL A 178 29.97 -9.94 2.82
C VAL A 178 29.67 -9.31 1.46
N PHE A 179 29.32 -10.14 0.50
CA PHE A 179 28.88 -9.69 -0.80
C PHE A 179 27.34 -9.70 -0.85
N LEU A 180 26.76 -8.60 -1.31
CA LEU A 180 25.34 -8.51 -1.62
C LEU A 180 25.16 -8.86 -3.10
N MET A 181 24.37 -9.90 -3.39
CA MET A 181 24.02 -10.27 -4.74
C MET A 181 22.57 -9.89 -5.00
N LEU A 182 22.34 -9.14 -6.06
CA LEU A 182 21.01 -8.84 -6.59
C LEU A 182 20.76 -9.85 -7.73
N CYS A 183 19.67 -10.64 -7.56
CA CYS A 183 19.23 -11.63 -8.56
C CYS A 183 17.99 -11.14 -9.30
#